data_64ac4089455b93ef3b51b8395b6d8d3a
#
_entry.id   64ac4089455b93ef3b51b8395b6d8d3a
#
_cell.length_a   1.000
_cell.length_b   1.000
_cell.length_c   1.000
_cell.angle_alpha   90.00
_cell.angle_beta   90.00
_cell.angle_gamma   90.00
#
_symmetry.space_group_name_H-M   'P 1'
#
loop_
_entity.id
_entity.type
_entity.pdbx_description
1 polymer ?
#
loop_
_entity_poly.entity_id
_entity_poly.type
_entity_poly.pdbx_seq_one_letter_code
_entity_poly.pdbx_strand_id
1 'polypeptide(L)'
;MKKYQQLAQQLTEQIALGVWLPGDRLPSLREQVISSGMSFMTVSHAYQLLESQGRIVARPQSGYYVAPQPVKLRQPAPPAQVTRDEAVDINTYIFEVLQASRQASMLPFASAFPDPRLFPLQQLNRSLAQVSKTATAMSVIENLPPGNAELRHAIARRYALQGMNVSPDEIVITAGALEALNLSLQAVTEPGDWVVVENPCFYGALQALERLRLKALSVATDVREGIDLTALEAALQNYPVKACWLMTNGQNPLGFTLSAEKKAALVALLARYNVMLIEDDVYSELYFGREKPLPAKFWDRQEMTLHCSSFSKCLVPGFRIGWVAAGKQARRIQQLQLMSTLSTSSPMQLALVDYLSTKRYDAHLRRLRRQLAERKQQAWQALLRHLPPEVIVHHSDSGYFLWIELPEGADASALSARALASHISIAPGKMFSTSDSWTSFVRFNTAWGWGEREEQGVKRLGELIREQLA
;
A
#
# COMPACT_ATOMS: atom_id res chain seq x y z
N MET A 1 21.33 28.98 29.67
CA MET A 1 20.84 28.38 28.42
C MET A 1 20.96 29.42 27.31
N LYS A 2 21.45 29.06 26.11
CA LYS A 2 21.59 30.00 25.00
C LYS A 2 20.20 30.37 24.44
N LYS A 3 20.00 31.61 23.96
CA LYS A 3 18.71 32.12 23.47
C LYS A 3 18.01 31.21 22.43
N TYR A 4 18.78 30.61 21.50
CA TYR A 4 18.20 29.68 20.52
C TYR A 4 17.69 28.38 21.14
N GLN A 5 18.34 27.91 22.23
CA GLN A 5 17.87 26.72 22.97
C GLN A 5 16.58 27.00 23.74
N GLN A 6 16.43 28.22 24.28
CA GLN A 6 15.20 28.64 24.95
C GLN A 6 14.03 28.68 23.97
N LEU A 7 14.24 29.25 22.77
CA LEU A 7 13.20 29.28 21.72
C LEU A 7 12.84 27.87 21.24
N ALA A 8 13.84 27.00 21.03
CA ALA A 8 13.59 25.61 20.62
C ALA A 8 12.81 24.85 21.70
N GLN A 9 13.15 25.02 22.97
CA GLN A 9 12.42 24.42 24.07
C GLN A 9 10.98 24.93 24.16
N GLN A 10 10.75 26.24 24.06
CA GLN A 10 9.42 26.84 24.03
C GLN A 10 8.55 26.28 22.91
N LEU A 11 9.08 26.19 21.68
CA LEU A 11 8.36 25.61 20.56
C LEU A 11 8.10 24.11 20.76
N THR A 12 9.04 23.36 21.37
CA THR A 12 8.86 21.96 21.74
C THR A 12 7.72 21.78 22.74
N GLU A 13 7.63 22.65 23.77
CA GLU A 13 6.54 22.65 24.74
C GLU A 13 5.20 23.00 24.10
N GLN A 14 5.16 23.96 23.18
CA GLN A 14 3.95 24.30 22.42
C GLN A 14 3.47 23.14 21.55
N ILE A 15 4.39 22.42 20.91
CA ILE A 15 4.07 21.20 20.14
C ILE A 15 3.54 20.10 21.08
N ALA A 16 4.15 19.91 22.24
CA ALA A 16 3.72 18.92 23.24
C ALA A 16 2.35 19.24 23.84
N LEU A 17 2.03 20.53 24.00
CA LEU A 17 0.72 21.02 24.49
C LEU A 17 -0.35 21.05 23.38
N GLY A 18 -0.03 20.66 22.15
CA GLY A 18 -0.98 20.67 21.04
C GLY A 18 -1.31 22.06 20.49
N VAL A 19 -0.52 23.10 20.79
CA VAL A 19 -0.65 24.42 20.19
C VAL A 19 -0.33 24.37 18.69
N TRP A 20 0.66 23.52 18.35
CA TRP A 20 1.04 23.18 16.99
C TRP A 20 0.87 21.69 16.81
N LEU A 21 -0.06 21.29 15.93
CA LEU A 21 -0.32 19.89 15.64
C LEU A 21 0.68 19.33 14.61
N PRO A 22 0.95 18.03 14.58
CA PRO A 22 1.72 17.40 13.53
C PRO A 22 1.16 17.77 12.15
N GLY A 23 2.02 18.27 11.26
CA GLY A 23 1.65 18.76 9.94
C GLY A 23 1.30 20.24 9.88
N ASP A 24 1.16 20.94 11.01
CA ASP A 24 0.97 22.40 11.02
C ASP A 24 2.22 23.11 10.54
N ARG A 25 2.00 24.20 9.81
CA ARG A 25 3.06 25.09 9.39
C ARG A 25 3.44 26.01 10.54
N LEU A 26 4.69 25.94 10.97
CA LEU A 26 5.24 26.90 11.91
C LEU A 26 5.41 28.30 11.28
N PRO A 27 5.45 29.36 12.08
CA PRO A 27 5.79 30.68 11.59
C PRO A 27 7.09 30.65 10.76
N SER A 28 7.14 31.42 9.70
CA SER A 28 8.38 31.59 8.94
C SER A 28 9.48 32.17 9.84
N LEU A 29 10.75 31.98 9.47
CA LEU A 29 11.87 32.56 10.24
C LEU A 29 11.68 34.07 10.48
N ARG A 30 11.16 34.79 9.49
CA ARG A 30 10.91 36.24 9.61
C ARG A 30 9.77 36.55 10.58
N GLU A 31 8.66 35.83 10.50
CA GLU A 31 7.53 35.99 11.44
C GLU A 31 7.96 35.64 12.87
N GLN A 32 8.75 34.60 13.03
CA GLN A 32 9.27 34.18 14.34
C GLN A 32 10.27 35.19 14.91
N VAL A 33 11.07 35.88 14.08
CA VAL A 33 11.92 36.99 14.50
C VAL A 33 11.08 38.13 15.07
N ILE A 34 10.00 38.49 14.39
CA ILE A 34 9.09 39.57 14.82
C ILE A 34 8.41 39.17 16.13
N SER A 35 7.88 37.98 16.24
CA SER A 35 7.13 37.55 17.43
C SER A 35 8.00 37.29 18.66
N SER A 36 9.24 36.79 18.47
CA SER A 36 10.14 36.49 19.58
C SER A 36 11.06 37.64 19.98
N GLY A 37 11.22 38.64 19.14
CA GLY A 37 12.19 39.72 19.32
C GLY A 37 13.67 39.27 19.25
N MET A 38 13.93 38.08 18.75
CA MET A 38 15.26 37.51 18.63
C MET A 38 15.87 37.76 17.26
N SER A 39 17.23 37.71 17.16
CA SER A 39 17.90 37.89 15.87
C SER A 39 17.58 36.72 14.92
N PHE A 40 17.61 36.99 13.61
CA PHE A 40 17.39 36.00 12.57
C PHE A 40 18.29 34.74 12.74
N MET A 41 19.57 34.92 13.08
CA MET A 41 20.50 33.82 13.33
C MET A 41 20.07 32.98 14.54
N THR A 42 19.57 33.62 15.61
CA THR A 42 19.08 32.90 16.80
C THR A 42 17.85 32.03 16.46
N VAL A 43 16.91 32.58 15.70
CA VAL A 43 15.70 31.87 15.24
C VAL A 43 16.08 30.73 14.28
N SER A 44 16.97 30.99 13.33
CA SER A 44 17.46 29.97 12.39
C SER A 44 18.12 28.81 13.11
N HIS A 45 19.00 29.06 14.09
CA HIS A 45 19.61 28.00 14.89
C HIS A 45 18.58 27.21 15.74
N ALA A 46 17.54 27.88 16.25
CA ALA A 46 16.47 27.18 16.98
C ALA A 46 15.70 26.21 16.06
N TYR A 47 15.38 26.62 14.85
CA TYR A 47 14.69 25.79 13.87
C TYR A 47 15.56 24.63 13.38
N GLN A 48 16.85 24.87 13.12
CA GLN A 48 17.81 23.79 12.80
C GLN A 48 17.93 22.78 13.94
N LEU A 49 17.93 23.25 15.20
CA LEU A 49 17.95 22.34 16.36
C LEU A 49 16.69 21.49 16.43
N LEU A 50 15.50 22.08 16.23
CA LEU A 50 14.23 21.34 16.19
C LEU A 50 14.18 20.34 15.03
N GLU A 51 14.72 20.70 13.87
CA GLU A 51 14.82 19.82 12.69
C GLU A 51 15.77 18.66 12.95
N SER A 52 16.96 18.93 13.53
CA SER A 52 17.92 17.88 13.90
C SER A 52 17.40 16.92 14.98
N GLN A 53 16.45 17.37 15.80
CA GLN A 53 15.73 16.56 16.79
C GLN A 53 14.51 15.85 16.20
N GLY A 54 14.24 16.00 14.90
CA GLY A 54 13.09 15.41 14.25
C GLY A 54 11.73 15.97 14.71
N ARG A 55 11.71 17.16 15.34
CA ARG A 55 10.48 17.82 15.80
C ARG A 55 9.76 18.56 14.69
N ILE A 56 10.52 19.08 13.72
CA ILE A 56 10.01 19.79 12.56
C ILE A 56 10.72 19.31 11.30
N VAL A 57 10.12 19.59 10.14
CA VAL A 57 10.65 19.25 8.81
C VAL A 57 10.60 20.48 7.92
N ALA A 58 11.72 20.79 7.27
CA ALA A 58 11.76 21.83 6.23
C ALA A 58 11.14 21.31 4.92
N ARG A 59 10.21 22.07 4.35
CA ARG A 59 9.72 21.83 2.98
C ARG A 59 10.25 22.92 2.06
N PRO A 60 11.03 22.56 1.02
CA PRO A 60 11.58 23.56 0.08
C PRO A 60 10.50 24.50 -0.44
N GLN A 61 10.77 25.81 -0.41
CA GLN A 61 9.88 26.88 -0.84
C GLN A 61 8.56 27.02 -0.05
N SER A 62 8.29 26.18 0.96
CA SER A 62 7.04 26.17 1.70
C SER A 62 7.19 26.51 3.19
N GLY A 63 8.39 26.32 3.78
CA GLY A 63 8.67 26.63 5.19
C GLY A 63 8.85 25.40 6.07
N TYR A 64 8.69 25.59 7.39
CA TYR A 64 8.86 24.54 8.39
C TYR A 64 7.52 24.03 8.88
N TYR A 65 7.44 22.72 9.08
CA TYR A 65 6.23 22.03 9.52
C TYR A 65 6.54 21.14 10.71
N VAL A 66 5.58 21.02 11.64
CA VAL A 66 5.71 20.06 12.74
C VAL A 66 5.82 18.65 12.17
N ALA A 67 6.89 17.95 12.55
CA ALA A 67 7.09 16.57 12.16
C ALA A 67 6.03 15.66 12.80
N PRO A 68 5.64 14.55 12.16
CA PRO A 68 4.91 13.49 12.85
C PRO A 68 5.70 13.10 14.09
N GLN A 69 5.07 13.12 15.27
CA GLN A 69 5.79 12.67 16.48
C GLN A 69 6.22 11.21 16.29
N PRO A 70 7.49 10.88 16.60
CA PRO A 70 7.86 9.47 16.66
C PRO A 70 7.05 8.85 17.79
N VAL A 71 6.09 8.02 17.40
CA VAL A 71 5.37 7.18 18.33
C VAL A 71 6.40 6.30 19.00
N LYS A 72 6.40 6.25 20.34
CA LYS A 72 7.13 5.21 21.06
C LYS A 72 6.57 3.86 20.57
N LEU A 73 7.31 3.21 19.67
CA LEU A 73 6.99 1.88 19.21
C LEU A 73 7.01 0.97 20.45
N ARG A 74 5.84 0.54 20.91
CA ARG A 74 5.76 -0.74 21.57
C ARG A 74 6.21 -1.74 20.52
N GLN A 75 7.33 -2.42 20.73
CA GLN A 75 7.71 -3.53 19.88
C GLN A 75 6.52 -4.48 19.86
N PRO A 76 6.00 -4.87 18.67
CA PRO A 76 5.03 -5.96 18.61
C PRO A 76 5.65 -7.13 19.40
N ALA A 77 4.85 -7.82 20.19
CA ALA A 77 5.30 -9.05 20.84
C ALA A 77 5.97 -9.92 19.76
N PRO A 78 7.09 -10.61 20.08
CA PRO A 78 7.74 -11.49 19.12
C PRO A 78 6.67 -12.40 18.51
N PRO A 79 6.75 -12.69 17.19
CA PRO A 79 5.72 -13.46 16.51
C PRO A 79 5.48 -14.73 17.33
N ALA A 80 4.24 -14.92 17.75
CA ALA A 80 3.83 -16.17 18.37
C ALA A 80 4.31 -17.29 17.45
N GLN A 81 5.03 -18.24 18.02
CA GLN A 81 5.41 -19.46 17.33
C GLN A 81 4.20 -19.94 16.55
N VAL A 82 4.43 -20.31 15.27
CA VAL A 82 3.46 -20.90 14.35
C VAL A 82 2.33 -21.58 15.12
N THR A 83 1.23 -20.86 15.34
CA THR A 83 0.03 -21.46 15.89
C THR A 83 -0.56 -22.33 14.80
N ARG A 84 -0.55 -23.63 15.03
CA ARG A 84 -1.30 -24.60 14.23
C ARG A 84 -2.75 -24.12 14.17
N ASP A 85 -3.24 -23.99 12.93
CA ASP A 85 -4.64 -24.11 12.54
C ASP A 85 -5.68 -24.16 13.66
N GLU A 86 -6.18 -22.99 14.06
CA GLU A 86 -7.63 -22.85 14.16
C GLU A 86 -8.03 -22.15 12.89
N ALA A 87 -8.75 -22.86 12.02
CA ALA A 87 -9.33 -22.30 10.82
C ALA A 87 -10.34 -21.21 11.24
N VAL A 88 -9.84 -20.03 11.51
CA VAL A 88 -10.69 -18.84 11.50
C VAL A 88 -11.17 -18.74 10.07
N ASP A 89 -12.47 -18.83 9.84
CA ASP A 89 -13.05 -18.59 8.52
C ASP A 89 -12.90 -17.11 8.16
N ILE A 90 -11.65 -16.74 7.88
CA ILE A 90 -11.25 -15.39 7.50
C ILE A 90 -11.99 -14.97 6.23
N ASN A 91 -12.35 -15.93 5.39
CA ASN A 91 -13.04 -15.70 4.13
C ASN A 91 -14.45 -15.19 4.35
N THR A 92 -15.24 -15.82 5.24
CA THR A 92 -16.60 -15.36 5.58
C THR A 92 -16.53 -13.96 6.19
N TYR A 93 -15.64 -13.72 7.14
CA TYR A 93 -15.50 -12.43 7.77
C TYR A 93 -15.12 -11.31 6.79
N ILE A 94 -14.12 -11.55 5.92
CA ILE A 94 -13.72 -10.61 4.87
C ILE A 94 -14.89 -10.34 3.91
N PHE A 95 -15.62 -11.39 3.51
CA PHE A 95 -16.77 -11.26 2.61
C PHE A 95 -17.86 -10.39 3.24
N GLU A 96 -18.21 -10.61 4.49
CA GLU A 96 -19.20 -9.81 5.23
C GLU A 96 -18.81 -8.33 5.31
N VAL A 97 -17.56 -8.03 5.69
CA VAL A 97 -17.05 -6.64 5.76
C VAL A 97 -17.08 -5.98 4.37
N LEU A 98 -16.70 -6.69 3.32
CA LEU A 98 -16.71 -6.15 1.96
C LEU A 98 -18.15 -5.96 1.43
N GLN A 99 -19.08 -6.84 1.76
CA GLN A 99 -20.49 -6.71 1.39
C GLN A 99 -21.14 -5.51 2.11
N ALA A 100 -20.93 -5.38 3.41
CA ALA A 100 -21.44 -4.26 4.19
C ALA A 100 -20.96 -2.90 3.66
N SER A 101 -19.75 -2.85 3.13
CA SER A 101 -19.13 -1.64 2.56
C SER A 101 -19.72 -1.21 1.20
N ARG A 102 -20.61 -1.99 0.58
CA ARG A 102 -21.16 -1.71 -0.76
C ARG A 102 -22.36 -0.78 -0.77
N GLN A 103 -22.96 -0.48 0.36
CA GLN A 103 -24.13 0.40 0.43
C GLN A 103 -23.76 1.82 -0.01
N ALA A 104 -24.58 2.44 -0.86
CA ALA A 104 -24.33 3.77 -1.43
C ALA A 104 -24.24 4.89 -0.38
N SER A 105 -24.89 4.69 0.78
CA SER A 105 -24.85 5.62 1.92
C SER A 105 -23.63 5.44 2.82
N MET A 106 -22.82 4.41 2.59
CA MET A 106 -21.67 4.08 3.44
C MET A 106 -20.48 5.02 3.18
N LEU A 107 -19.79 5.46 4.24
CA LEU A 107 -18.46 6.05 4.14
C LEU A 107 -17.43 4.92 3.91
N PRO A 108 -16.74 4.89 2.77
CA PRO A 108 -16.03 3.70 2.32
C PRO A 108 -14.57 3.62 2.83
N PHE A 109 -14.33 3.87 4.12
CA PHE A 109 -13.00 3.85 4.70
C PHE A 109 -12.39 2.43 4.80
N ALA A 110 -13.21 1.36 4.71
CA ALA A 110 -12.74 -0.02 4.59
C ALA A 110 -12.30 -0.41 3.17
N SER A 111 -12.71 0.36 2.15
CA SER A 111 -12.49 0.01 0.74
C SER A 111 -11.00 -0.22 0.42
N ALA A 112 -10.71 -1.22 -0.40
CA ALA A 112 -9.38 -1.42 -0.98
C ALA A 112 -9.18 -0.66 -2.31
N PHE A 113 -10.19 0.12 -2.75
CA PHE A 113 -10.15 0.87 -3.99
C PHE A 113 -10.21 2.38 -3.73
N PRO A 114 -9.51 3.18 -4.56
CA PRO A 114 -9.67 4.63 -4.53
C PRO A 114 -11.00 5.05 -5.18
N ASP A 115 -11.38 6.29 -4.95
CA ASP A 115 -12.54 6.92 -5.56
C ASP A 115 -12.50 6.81 -7.09
N PRO A 116 -13.51 6.20 -7.75
CA PRO A 116 -13.53 6.03 -9.19
C PRO A 116 -13.50 7.36 -9.97
N ARG A 117 -13.88 8.48 -9.36
CA ARG A 117 -13.81 9.82 -9.96
C ARG A 117 -12.38 10.31 -10.20
N LEU A 118 -11.38 9.68 -9.58
CA LEU A 118 -9.97 9.96 -9.81
C LEU A 118 -9.47 9.46 -11.16
N PHE A 119 -10.17 8.52 -11.78
CA PHE A 119 -9.73 7.86 -13.00
C PHE A 119 -10.18 8.57 -14.28
N PRO A 120 -9.42 8.47 -15.38
CA PRO A 120 -9.70 9.16 -16.66
C PRO A 120 -10.71 8.39 -17.51
N LEU A 121 -11.88 8.05 -16.96
CA LEU A 121 -12.88 7.17 -17.59
C LEU A 121 -13.31 7.66 -18.98
N GLN A 122 -13.49 8.98 -19.18
CA GLN A 122 -13.89 9.53 -20.48
C GLN A 122 -12.83 9.26 -21.57
N GLN A 123 -11.55 9.39 -21.23
CA GLN A 123 -10.47 9.13 -22.18
C GLN A 123 -10.36 7.63 -22.48
N LEU A 124 -10.47 6.79 -21.46
CA LEU A 124 -10.48 5.33 -21.63
C LEU A 124 -11.67 4.85 -22.48
N ASN A 125 -12.85 5.43 -22.28
CA ASN A 125 -14.03 5.13 -23.10
C ASN A 125 -13.84 5.56 -24.56
N ARG A 126 -13.12 6.67 -24.82
CA ARG A 126 -12.77 7.07 -26.19
C ARG A 126 -11.81 6.06 -26.84
N SER A 127 -10.78 5.62 -26.11
CA SER A 127 -9.87 4.58 -26.57
C SER A 127 -10.62 3.28 -26.87
N LEU A 128 -11.53 2.86 -25.98
CA LEU A 128 -12.36 1.67 -26.19
C LEU A 128 -13.26 1.81 -27.43
N ALA A 129 -13.91 2.95 -27.60
CA ALA A 129 -14.76 3.22 -28.77
C ALA A 129 -13.95 3.24 -30.09
N GLN A 130 -12.73 3.77 -30.06
CA GLN A 130 -11.84 3.76 -31.21
C GLN A 130 -11.43 2.34 -31.60
N VAL A 131 -11.00 1.55 -30.63
CA VAL A 131 -10.62 0.15 -30.83
C VAL A 131 -11.78 -0.69 -31.34
N SER A 132 -13.00 -0.50 -30.81
CA SER A 132 -14.19 -1.23 -31.25
C SER A 132 -14.53 -1.02 -32.74
N LYS A 133 -14.11 0.10 -33.35
CA LYS A 133 -14.29 0.36 -34.80
C LYS A 133 -13.29 -0.37 -35.68
N THR A 134 -12.11 -0.69 -35.13
CA THR A 134 -10.99 -1.26 -35.89
C THR A 134 -10.73 -2.72 -35.53
N ALA A 135 -11.36 -3.24 -34.50
CA ALA A 135 -11.20 -4.62 -34.05
C ALA A 135 -11.67 -5.61 -35.12
N THR A 136 -10.82 -6.58 -35.44
CA THR A 136 -11.13 -7.68 -36.36
C THR A 136 -11.57 -8.90 -35.60
N ALA A 137 -12.25 -9.84 -36.27
CA ALA A 137 -12.60 -11.14 -35.64
C ALA A 137 -11.36 -11.88 -35.15
N MET A 138 -10.22 -11.75 -35.80
CA MET A 138 -8.95 -12.37 -35.43
C MET A 138 -8.36 -11.78 -34.16
N SER A 139 -8.59 -10.50 -33.86
CA SER A 139 -8.07 -9.87 -32.65
C SER A 139 -8.56 -10.50 -31.33
N VAL A 140 -9.65 -11.27 -31.40
CA VAL A 140 -10.17 -12.04 -30.27
C VAL A 140 -9.28 -13.25 -29.95
N ILE A 141 -8.72 -13.89 -30.97
CA ILE A 141 -7.86 -15.09 -30.83
C ILE A 141 -6.41 -14.70 -30.53
N GLU A 142 -5.94 -13.58 -31.07
CA GLU A 142 -4.57 -13.09 -30.88
C GLU A 142 -4.22 -12.72 -29.44
N ASN A 143 -5.20 -12.64 -28.55
CA ASN A 143 -5.00 -12.31 -27.14
C ASN A 143 -5.02 -13.53 -26.19
N LEU A 144 -4.88 -14.75 -26.70
CA LEU A 144 -4.57 -15.92 -25.87
C LEU A 144 -3.25 -15.68 -25.09
N PRO A 145 -2.97 -16.45 -24.03
CA PRO A 145 -1.72 -16.31 -23.30
C PRO A 145 -0.50 -16.29 -24.24
N PRO A 146 0.42 -15.35 -24.07
CA PRO A 146 0.60 -14.42 -22.94
C PRO A 146 -0.17 -13.10 -23.03
N GLY A 147 -1.12 -12.93 -23.94
CA GLY A 147 -1.88 -11.72 -24.14
C GLY A 147 -1.31 -10.81 -25.26
N ASN A 148 -1.94 -9.65 -25.46
CA ASN A 148 -1.65 -8.76 -26.55
C ASN A 148 -0.17 -8.32 -26.61
N ALA A 149 0.47 -8.51 -27.75
CA ALA A 149 1.91 -8.25 -27.91
C ALA A 149 2.26 -6.76 -27.73
N GLU A 150 1.44 -5.83 -28.24
CA GLU A 150 1.69 -4.40 -28.12
C GLU A 150 1.56 -3.94 -26.66
N LEU A 151 0.61 -4.52 -25.90
CA LEU A 151 0.47 -4.23 -24.47
C LEU A 151 1.69 -4.74 -23.69
N ARG A 152 2.17 -5.95 -23.97
CA ARG A 152 3.39 -6.50 -23.36
C ARG A 152 4.62 -5.62 -23.66
N HIS A 153 4.76 -5.15 -24.91
CA HIS A 153 5.80 -4.20 -25.29
C HIS A 153 5.66 -2.85 -24.57
N ALA A 154 4.43 -2.33 -24.41
CA ALA A 154 4.20 -1.09 -23.67
C ALA A 154 4.60 -1.23 -22.20
N ILE A 155 4.31 -2.36 -21.57
CA ILE A 155 4.71 -2.67 -20.20
C ILE A 155 6.24 -2.84 -20.11
N ALA A 156 6.87 -3.60 -21.03
CA ALA A 156 8.32 -3.79 -21.06
C ALA A 156 9.07 -2.45 -21.18
N ARG A 157 8.57 -1.51 -22.01
CA ARG A 157 9.13 -0.15 -22.09
C ARG A 157 9.08 0.58 -20.75
N ARG A 158 8.04 0.37 -19.93
CA ARG A 158 7.97 0.98 -18.58
C ARG A 158 9.00 0.41 -17.63
N TYR A 159 9.31 -0.89 -17.72
CA TYR A 159 10.44 -1.49 -17.00
C TYR A 159 11.78 -0.90 -17.47
N ALA A 160 11.97 -0.76 -18.78
CA ALA A 160 13.20 -0.19 -19.36
C ALA A 160 13.44 1.26 -18.89
N LEU A 161 12.38 2.08 -18.76
CA LEU A 161 12.48 3.45 -18.21
C LEU A 161 12.93 3.49 -16.74
N GLN A 162 12.83 2.38 -16.01
CA GLN A 162 13.33 2.21 -14.64
C GLN A 162 14.67 1.47 -14.59
N GLY A 163 15.34 1.27 -15.76
CA GLY A 163 16.64 0.58 -15.83
C GLY A 163 16.56 -0.95 -15.70
N MET A 164 15.38 -1.54 -15.88
CA MET A 164 15.19 -2.99 -15.84
C MET A 164 15.03 -3.58 -17.25
N ASN A 165 15.77 -4.66 -17.51
CA ASN A 165 15.67 -5.42 -18.76
C ASN A 165 14.66 -6.56 -18.58
N VAL A 166 13.39 -6.28 -18.84
CA VAL A 166 12.31 -7.26 -18.86
C VAL A 166 11.85 -7.46 -20.30
N SER A 167 12.02 -8.67 -20.84
CA SER A 167 11.56 -9.01 -22.17
C SER A 167 10.03 -9.01 -22.25
N PRO A 168 9.40 -8.55 -23.36
CA PRO A 168 7.97 -8.74 -23.56
C PRO A 168 7.53 -10.21 -23.46
N ASP A 169 8.41 -11.17 -23.75
CA ASP A 169 8.10 -12.61 -23.67
C ASP A 169 8.08 -13.17 -22.23
N GLU A 170 8.65 -12.41 -21.28
CA GLU A 170 8.54 -12.71 -19.86
C GLU A 170 7.23 -12.20 -19.23
N ILE A 171 6.47 -11.39 -19.97
CA ILE A 171 5.25 -10.73 -19.45
C ILE A 171 4.03 -11.53 -19.88
N VAL A 172 3.22 -11.91 -18.90
CA VAL A 172 1.91 -12.55 -19.10
C VAL A 172 0.82 -11.60 -18.62
N ILE A 173 -0.10 -11.23 -19.52
CA ILE A 173 -1.25 -10.37 -19.20
C ILE A 173 -2.32 -11.20 -18.49
N THR A 174 -2.85 -10.68 -17.39
CA THR A 174 -3.78 -11.38 -16.51
C THR A 174 -5.05 -10.56 -16.22
N ALA A 175 -6.09 -11.22 -15.70
CA ALA A 175 -7.35 -10.60 -15.28
C ALA A 175 -7.18 -9.84 -13.93
N GLY A 176 -6.21 -8.92 -13.90
CA GLY A 176 -5.79 -8.16 -12.72
C GLY A 176 -4.68 -8.86 -11.95
N ALA A 177 -4.10 -8.14 -10.97
CA ALA A 177 -2.97 -8.63 -10.19
C ALA A 177 -3.30 -9.90 -9.38
N LEU A 178 -4.54 -10.05 -8.90
CA LEU A 178 -4.90 -11.23 -8.10
C LEU A 178 -4.76 -12.53 -8.90
N GLU A 179 -5.07 -12.53 -10.18
CA GLU A 179 -4.80 -13.68 -11.06
C GLU A 179 -3.29 -13.87 -11.23
N ALA A 180 -2.54 -12.80 -11.51
CA ALA A 180 -1.08 -12.85 -11.63
C ALA A 180 -0.42 -13.51 -10.40
N LEU A 181 -0.83 -13.08 -9.20
CA LEU A 181 -0.34 -13.58 -7.91
C LEU A 181 -0.71 -15.06 -7.69
N ASN A 182 -1.95 -15.45 -7.99
CA ASN A 182 -2.41 -16.84 -7.86
C ASN A 182 -1.71 -17.77 -8.85
N LEU A 183 -1.53 -17.34 -10.10
CA LEU A 183 -0.79 -18.13 -11.10
C LEU A 183 0.70 -18.23 -10.74
N SER A 184 1.27 -17.17 -10.17
CA SER A 184 2.64 -17.17 -9.67
C SER A 184 2.83 -18.19 -8.54
N LEU A 185 1.93 -18.22 -7.55
CA LEU A 185 1.95 -19.26 -6.51
C LEU A 185 1.88 -20.66 -7.12
N GLN A 186 0.90 -20.92 -7.99
CA GLN A 186 0.72 -22.23 -8.63
C GLN A 186 1.91 -22.64 -9.51
N ALA A 187 2.68 -21.67 -10.02
CA ALA A 187 3.85 -21.96 -10.84
C ALA A 187 5.05 -22.45 -10.02
N VAL A 188 5.14 -22.07 -8.74
CA VAL A 188 6.34 -22.26 -7.91
C VAL A 188 6.10 -23.06 -6.62
N THR A 189 4.85 -23.48 -6.37
CA THR A 189 4.48 -24.25 -5.17
C THR A 189 3.56 -25.43 -5.50
N GLU A 190 3.55 -26.41 -4.61
CA GLU A 190 2.62 -27.53 -4.59
C GLU A 190 1.81 -27.53 -3.27
N PRO A 191 0.61 -28.14 -3.22
CA PRO A 191 -0.17 -28.25 -2.00
C PRO A 191 0.65 -28.81 -0.82
N GLY A 192 0.61 -28.09 0.32
CA GLY A 192 1.40 -28.43 1.51
C GLY A 192 2.71 -27.70 1.66
N ASP A 193 3.15 -26.96 0.64
CA ASP A 193 4.37 -26.14 0.70
C ASP A 193 4.21 -24.93 1.63
N TRP A 194 5.34 -24.49 2.19
CA TRP A 194 5.42 -23.30 3.02
C TRP A 194 5.65 -22.05 2.18
N VAL A 195 4.85 -21.03 2.44
CA VAL A 195 4.99 -19.70 1.82
C VAL A 195 5.10 -18.66 2.93
N VAL A 196 6.15 -17.84 2.88
CA VAL A 196 6.31 -16.70 3.78
C VAL A 196 5.41 -15.56 3.35
N VAL A 197 4.75 -14.95 4.32
CA VAL A 197 3.99 -13.70 4.20
C VAL A 197 4.38 -12.72 5.29
N GLU A 198 4.15 -11.45 5.05
CA GLU A 198 4.26 -10.39 6.06
C GLU A 198 3.19 -10.58 7.16
N ASN A 199 3.43 -10.02 8.33
CA ASN A 199 2.42 -9.97 9.38
C ASN A 199 2.36 -8.55 9.97
N PRO A 200 1.34 -7.74 9.63
CA PRO A 200 0.15 -8.07 8.83
C PRO A 200 0.44 -8.07 7.32
N CYS A 201 -0.36 -8.81 6.55
CA CYS A 201 -0.27 -8.89 5.08
C CYS A 201 -1.61 -8.59 4.40
N PHE A 202 -1.58 -8.41 3.10
CA PHE A 202 -2.80 -8.32 2.31
C PHE A 202 -3.62 -9.62 2.43
N TYR A 203 -4.89 -9.49 2.86
CA TYR A 203 -5.77 -10.65 3.11
C TYR A 203 -5.94 -11.57 1.89
N GLY A 204 -5.82 -11.03 0.66
CA GLY A 204 -5.88 -11.83 -0.56
C GLY A 204 -4.74 -12.85 -0.67
N ALA A 205 -3.60 -12.62 -0.01
CA ALA A 205 -2.54 -13.60 0.11
C ALA A 205 -3.00 -14.79 0.96
N LEU A 206 -3.57 -14.53 2.14
CA LEU A 206 -4.07 -15.57 3.04
C LEU A 206 -5.16 -16.42 2.36
N GLN A 207 -6.10 -15.75 1.65
CA GLN A 207 -7.15 -16.43 0.88
C GLN A 207 -6.59 -17.32 -0.24
N ALA A 208 -5.54 -16.87 -0.92
CA ALA A 208 -4.88 -17.65 -1.98
C ALA A 208 -4.16 -18.86 -1.41
N LEU A 209 -3.44 -18.70 -0.30
CA LEU A 209 -2.74 -19.80 0.37
C LEU A 209 -3.71 -20.88 0.85
N GLU A 210 -4.79 -20.48 1.50
CA GLU A 210 -5.85 -21.41 1.95
C GLU A 210 -6.44 -22.18 0.75
N ARG A 211 -6.87 -21.45 -0.30
CA ARG A 211 -7.45 -22.06 -1.49
C ARG A 211 -6.51 -23.06 -2.19
N LEU A 212 -5.22 -22.77 -2.21
CA LEU A 212 -4.19 -23.63 -2.81
C LEU A 212 -3.65 -24.69 -1.84
N ARG A 213 -4.20 -24.77 -0.62
CA ARG A 213 -3.76 -25.69 0.45
C ARG A 213 -2.27 -25.55 0.78
N LEU A 214 -1.78 -24.30 0.76
CA LEU A 214 -0.43 -23.94 1.15
C LEU A 214 -0.40 -23.59 2.65
N LYS A 215 0.79 -23.65 3.23
CA LYS A 215 1.02 -23.28 4.63
C LYS A 215 1.58 -21.87 4.70
N ALA A 216 0.91 -20.99 5.45
CA ALA A 216 1.41 -19.64 5.70
C ALA A 216 2.47 -19.66 6.81
N LEU A 217 3.60 -19.00 6.57
CA LEU A 217 4.61 -18.71 7.57
C LEU A 217 4.73 -17.20 7.71
N SER A 218 4.15 -16.65 8.78
CA SER A 218 4.12 -15.22 9.04
C SER A 218 5.45 -14.73 9.59
N VAL A 219 6.01 -13.68 9.00
CA VAL A 219 7.26 -13.05 9.45
C VAL A 219 6.97 -11.66 10.00
N ALA A 220 7.58 -11.31 11.13
CA ALA A 220 7.43 -10.02 11.78
C ALA A 220 7.71 -8.88 10.80
N THR A 221 6.81 -7.89 10.81
CA THR A 221 6.85 -6.76 9.87
C THR A 221 6.64 -5.47 10.65
N ASP A 222 7.64 -4.61 10.64
CA ASP A 222 7.57 -3.29 11.27
C ASP A 222 6.74 -2.33 10.41
N VAL A 223 6.00 -1.44 11.05
CA VAL A 223 5.10 -0.49 10.37
C VAL A 223 5.82 0.54 9.48
N ARG A 224 7.11 0.74 9.67
CA ARG A 224 7.94 1.69 8.90
C ARG A 224 9.00 0.99 8.08
N GLU A 225 9.75 0.09 8.75
CA GLU A 225 10.90 -0.60 8.15
C GLU A 225 10.48 -1.83 7.33
N GLY A 226 9.23 -2.29 7.46
CA GLY A 226 8.72 -3.47 6.76
C GLY A 226 9.27 -4.78 7.33
N ILE A 227 9.32 -5.83 6.52
CA ILE A 227 9.68 -7.18 6.94
C ILE A 227 11.05 -7.22 7.63
N ASP A 228 11.14 -7.95 8.74
CA ASP A 228 12.40 -8.21 9.46
C ASP A 228 13.21 -9.30 8.72
N LEU A 229 14.35 -8.91 8.14
CA LEU A 229 15.20 -9.83 7.38
C LEU A 229 15.89 -10.86 8.27
N THR A 230 16.13 -10.58 9.54
CA THR A 230 16.70 -11.54 10.50
C THR A 230 15.68 -12.62 10.83
N ALA A 231 14.44 -12.23 11.10
CA ALA A 231 13.33 -13.15 11.31
C ALA A 231 13.03 -13.97 10.03
N LEU A 232 13.11 -13.33 8.86
CA LEU A 232 12.98 -14.03 7.58
C LEU A 232 14.07 -15.09 7.40
N GLU A 233 15.34 -14.75 7.65
CA GLU A 233 16.44 -15.71 7.54
C GLU A 233 16.25 -16.90 8.49
N ALA A 234 15.86 -16.65 9.73
CA ALA A 234 15.54 -17.70 10.69
C ALA A 234 14.38 -18.59 10.22
N ALA A 235 13.35 -18.02 9.59
CA ALA A 235 12.26 -18.76 8.99
C ALA A 235 12.75 -19.67 7.84
N LEU A 236 13.62 -19.16 6.96
CA LEU A 236 14.19 -19.90 5.83
C LEU A 236 15.13 -21.05 6.30
N GLN A 237 15.79 -20.88 7.44
CA GLN A 237 16.64 -21.94 8.03
C GLN A 237 15.83 -23.08 8.65
N ASN A 238 14.70 -22.76 9.26
CA ASN A 238 13.92 -23.70 10.06
C ASN A 238 12.79 -24.40 9.28
N TYR A 239 12.37 -23.85 8.13
CA TYR A 239 11.25 -24.36 7.36
C TYR A 239 11.63 -24.53 5.87
N PRO A 240 11.12 -25.55 5.18
CA PRO A 240 11.35 -25.76 3.75
C PRO A 240 10.48 -24.81 2.90
N VAL A 241 10.74 -23.51 3.05
CA VAL A 241 10.00 -22.44 2.34
C VAL A 241 10.25 -22.55 0.84
N LYS A 242 9.19 -22.46 0.03
CA LYS A 242 9.25 -22.48 -1.45
C LYS A 242 9.15 -21.09 -2.05
N ALA A 243 8.32 -20.24 -1.47
CA ALA A 243 8.11 -18.89 -1.97
C ALA A 243 7.87 -17.90 -0.82
N CYS A 244 8.10 -16.62 -1.11
CA CYS A 244 7.65 -15.50 -0.30
C CYS A 244 6.68 -14.65 -1.12
N TRP A 245 5.52 -14.31 -0.57
CA TRP A 245 4.64 -13.28 -1.14
C TRP A 245 4.77 -12.01 -0.31
N LEU A 246 5.36 -10.97 -0.90
CA LEU A 246 5.67 -9.72 -0.20
C LEU A 246 5.26 -8.50 -1.02
N MET A 247 4.95 -7.40 -0.33
CA MET A 247 4.69 -6.09 -0.92
C MET A 247 5.82 -5.12 -0.56
N THR A 248 6.74 -4.89 -1.48
CA THR A 248 7.92 -4.06 -1.21
C THR A 248 7.68 -2.56 -1.37
N ASN A 249 6.56 -2.16 -2.02
CA ASN A 249 6.16 -0.78 -2.28
C ASN A 249 4.72 -0.54 -1.85
N GLY A 250 4.49 0.45 -0.95
CA GLY A 250 3.16 0.84 -0.53
C GLY A 250 2.35 -0.31 0.06
N GLN A 251 2.95 -1.08 0.95
CA GLN A 251 2.40 -2.30 1.52
C GLN A 251 0.97 -2.12 2.05
N ASN A 252 0.13 -3.08 1.84
CA ASN A 252 -1.24 -3.14 2.38
C ASN A 252 -1.30 -4.18 3.50
N PRO A 253 -1.56 -3.77 4.77
CA PRO A 253 -2.24 -2.52 5.17
C PRO A 253 -1.33 -1.38 5.64
N LEU A 254 -0.04 -1.57 5.88
CA LEU A 254 0.82 -0.66 6.63
C LEU A 254 1.25 0.59 5.83
N GLY A 255 1.31 0.50 4.50
CA GLY A 255 1.65 1.62 3.62
C GLY A 255 3.16 1.89 3.48
N PHE A 256 4.05 1.15 4.11
CA PHE A 256 5.49 1.36 3.98
C PHE A 256 5.99 1.04 2.56
N THR A 257 7.16 1.56 2.25
CA THR A 257 7.97 1.17 1.09
C THR A 257 9.36 0.82 1.59
N LEU A 258 9.85 -0.38 1.28
CA LEU A 258 11.19 -0.81 1.67
C LEU A 258 12.26 0.07 1.02
N SER A 259 13.34 0.33 1.75
CA SER A 259 14.50 1.03 1.17
C SER A 259 15.16 0.20 0.06
N ALA A 260 15.93 0.87 -0.80
CA ALA A 260 16.67 0.22 -1.88
C ALA A 260 17.64 -0.85 -1.34
N GLU A 261 18.34 -0.52 -0.25
CA GLU A 261 19.29 -1.39 0.42
C GLU A 261 18.58 -2.64 0.98
N LYS A 262 17.41 -2.46 1.59
CA LYS A 262 16.63 -3.57 2.17
C LYS A 262 16.06 -4.48 1.09
N LYS A 263 15.62 -3.94 -0.05
CA LYS A 263 15.19 -4.74 -1.21
C LYS A 263 16.34 -5.54 -1.80
N ALA A 264 17.51 -4.93 -1.95
CA ALA A 264 18.71 -5.62 -2.42
C ALA A 264 19.12 -6.76 -1.48
N ALA A 265 19.10 -6.51 -0.16
CA ALA A 265 19.39 -7.51 0.86
C ALA A 265 18.35 -8.64 0.88
N LEU A 266 17.06 -8.32 0.74
CA LEU A 266 15.96 -9.29 0.62
C LEU A 266 16.18 -10.24 -0.56
N VAL A 267 16.43 -9.68 -1.76
CA VAL A 267 16.63 -10.49 -2.97
C VAL A 267 17.88 -11.37 -2.83
N ALA A 268 18.98 -10.83 -2.30
CA ALA A 268 20.20 -11.61 -2.05
C ALA A 268 19.97 -12.73 -1.04
N LEU A 269 19.19 -12.48 0.01
CA LEU A 269 18.81 -13.47 1.01
C LEU A 269 18.01 -14.61 0.38
N LEU A 270 16.95 -14.31 -0.35
CA LEU A 270 16.10 -15.32 -1.00
C LEU A 270 16.86 -16.13 -2.04
N ALA A 271 17.76 -15.50 -2.80
CA ALA A 271 18.62 -16.19 -3.76
C ALA A 271 19.56 -17.21 -3.08
N ARG A 272 20.11 -16.88 -1.90
CA ARG A 272 20.94 -17.80 -1.11
C ARG A 272 20.22 -19.08 -0.69
N TYR A 273 18.92 -18.97 -0.38
CA TYR A 273 18.09 -20.10 0.03
C TYR A 273 17.32 -20.74 -1.13
N ASN A 274 17.50 -20.27 -2.36
CA ASN A 274 16.77 -20.73 -3.55
C ASN A 274 15.24 -20.63 -3.39
N VAL A 275 14.75 -19.52 -2.82
CA VAL A 275 13.33 -19.26 -2.56
C VAL A 275 12.82 -18.20 -3.52
N MET A 276 11.68 -18.44 -4.17
CA MET A 276 11.07 -17.53 -5.13
C MET A 276 10.41 -16.35 -4.41
N LEU A 277 10.56 -15.14 -4.95
CA LEU A 277 9.82 -13.96 -4.53
C LEU A 277 8.62 -13.73 -5.45
N ILE A 278 7.42 -13.72 -4.90
CA ILE A 278 6.21 -13.22 -5.55
C ILE A 278 6.00 -11.80 -5.03
N GLU A 279 6.39 -10.83 -5.84
CA GLU A 279 6.31 -9.42 -5.49
C GLU A 279 4.99 -8.82 -5.94
N ASP A 280 4.12 -8.45 -4.99
CA ASP A 280 2.87 -7.75 -5.24
C ASP A 280 3.13 -6.24 -5.26
N ASP A 281 3.17 -5.63 -6.45
CA ASP A 281 3.58 -4.24 -6.66
C ASP A 281 2.47 -3.37 -7.27
N VAL A 282 1.23 -3.57 -6.80
CA VAL A 282 0.05 -2.84 -7.33
C VAL A 282 0.00 -1.37 -6.92
N TYR A 283 0.77 -0.95 -5.92
CA TYR A 283 0.79 0.44 -5.41
C TYR A 283 2.02 1.24 -5.82
N SER A 284 2.98 0.68 -6.53
CA SER A 284 4.24 1.36 -6.89
C SER A 284 4.09 2.67 -7.66
N GLU A 285 3.00 2.83 -8.42
CA GLU A 285 2.71 4.10 -9.12
C GLU A 285 2.15 5.19 -8.18
N LEU A 286 1.81 4.87 -6.92
CA LEU A 286 1.14 5.76 -5.97
C LEU A 286 2.09 6.29 -4.88
N TYR A 287 3.30 6.62 -5.26
CA TYR A 287 4.31 7.24 -4.40
C TYR A 287 4.17 8.77 -4.35
N PHE A 288 4.59 9.39 -3.25
CA PHE A 288 4.52 10.85 -3.06
C PHE A 288 5.89 11.53 -3.08
N GLY A 289 6.97 10.75 -3.10
CA GLY A 289 8.33 11.23 -3.24
C GLY A 289 8.63 11.80 -4.64
N ARG A 290 9.86 12.27 -4.83
CA ARG A 290 10.34 12.77 -6.13
C ARG A 290 10.56 11.68 -7.15
N GLU A 291 11.02 10.52 -6.69
CA GLU A 291 11.40 9.38 -7.52
C GLU A 291 10.46 8.20 -7.27
N LYS A 292 10.18 7.45 -8.33
CA LYS A 292 9.42 6.23 -8.24
C LYS A 292 10.27 5.16 -7.55
N PRO A 293 9.74 4.49 -6.49
CA PRO A 293 10.47 3.40 -5.88
C PRO A 293 10.60 2.24 -6.86
N LEU A 294 11.81 1.67 -6.93
CA LEU A 294 12.07 0.48 -7.75
C LEU A 294 11.49 -0.76 -7.05
N PRO A 295 10.96 -1.74 -7.79
CA PRO A 295 10.57 -3.03 -7.23
C PRO A 295 11.80 -3.85 -6.82
N ALA A 296 11.63 -4.84 -5.94
CA ALA A 296 12.71 -5.76 -5.55
C ALA A 296 13.27 -6.52 -6.76
N LYS A 297 12.45 -6.79 -7.77
CA LYS A 297 12.87 -7.38 -9.06
C LYS A 297 14.05 -6.64 -9.70
N PHE A 298 14.24 -5.35 -9.45
CA PHE A 298 15.38 -4.58 -9.98
C PHE A 298 16.74 -5.17 -9.58
N TRP A 299 16.86 -5.74 -8.38
CA TRP A 299 18.09 -6.36 -7.87
C TRP A 299 18.21 -7.84 -8.18
N ASP A 300 17.16 -8.46 -8.75
CA ASP A 300 17.16 -9.87 -9.09
C ASP A 300 18.01 -10.15 -10.33
N ARG A 301 19.07 -10.93 -10.15
CA ARG A 301 19.98 -11.38 -11.23
C ARG A 301 19.81 -12.86 -11.58
N GLN A 302 18.96 -13.59 -10.83
CA GLN A 302 18.77 -15.02 -10.98
C GLN A 302 17.39 -15.40 -11.53
N GLU A 303 16.56 -14.41 -11.85
CA GLU A 303 15.17 -14.57 -12.31
C GLU A 303 14.29 -15.33 -11.30
N MET A 304 14.48 -15.02 -10.02
CA MET A 304 13.73 -15.63 -8.93
C MET A 304 12.57 -14.75 -8.44
N THR A 305 12.39 -13.57 -9.02
CA THR A 305 11.30 -12.65 -8.66
C THR A 305 10.22 -12.63 -9.74
N LEU A 306 9.03 -13.07 -9.36
CA LEU A 306 7.79 -12.94 -10.13
C LEU A 306 7.14 -11.61 -9.74
N HIS A 307 7.29 -10.58 -10.59
CA HIS A 307 6.77 -9.24 -10.30
C HIS A 307 5.36 -9.09 -10.84
N CYS A 308 4.38 -8.96 -9.94
CA CYS A 308 2.96 -8.86 -10.23
C CYS A 308 2.46 -7.44 -10.05
N SER A 309 1.75 -6.92 -11.06
CA SER A 309 1.15 -5.58 -10.96
C SER A 309 -0.14 -5.47 -11.77
N SER A 310 -0.80 -4.31 -11.74
CA SER A 310 -2.03 -4.05 -12.50
C SER A 310 -2.29 -2.58 -12.72
N PHE A 311 -3.20 -2.28 -13.65
CA PHE A 311 -3.76 -0.94 -13.85
C PHE A 311 -4.90 -0.60 -12.89
N SER A 312 -5.32 -1.54 -12.03
CA SER A 312 -6.51 -1.39 -11.19
C SER A 312 -6.42 -0.29 -10.14
N LYS A 313 -5.23 -0.04 -9.57
CA LYS A 313 -5.06 0.95 -8.50
C LYS A 313 -4.68 2.34 -9.00
N CYS A 314 -4.11 2.41 -10.20
CA CYS A 314 -3.58 3.65 -10.75
C CYS A 314 -4.32 4.18 -11.98
N LEU A 315 -5.18 3.37 -12.63
CA LEU A 315 -5.84 3.79 -13.87
C LEU A 315 -7.32 3.40 -13.94
N VAL A 316 -7.65 2.09 -13.87
CA VAL A 316 -9.04 1.64 -14.04
C VAL A 316 -9.29 0.26 -13.44
N PRO A 317 -9.97 0.17 -12.30
CA PRO A 317 -10.29 -1.12 -11.67
C PRO A 317 -11.15 -2.03 -12.55
N GLY A 318 -12.11 -1.45 -13.29
CA GLY A 318 -13.13 -2.19 -14.04
C GLY A 318 -12.61 -2.92 -15.27
N PHE A 319 -11.47 -2.54 -15.84
CA PHE A 319 -10.90 -3.23 -17.01
C PHE A 319 -10.32 -4.60 -16.66
N ARG A 320 -9.99 -4.81 -15.38
CA ARG A 320 -9.43 -6.08 -14.92
C ARG A 320 -8.19 -6.52 -15.70
N ILE A 321 -7.24 -5.62 -15.93
CA ILE A 321 -5.95 -5.90 -16.57
C ILE A 321 -4.82 -5.76 -15.56
N GLY A 322 -4.07 -6.84 -15.41
CA GLY A 322 -2.81 -6.93 -14.69
C GLY A 322 -1.78 -7.70 -15.51
N TRP A 323 -0.65 -7.96 -14.92
CA TRP A 323 0.41 -8.76 -15.52
C TRP A 323 1.35 -9.35 -14.47
N VAL A 324 2.09 -10.35 -14.88
CA VAL A 324 3.28 -10.81 -14.18
C VAL A 324 4.48 -10.76 -15.13
N ALA A 325 5.59 -10.18 -14.66
CA ALA A 325 6.91 -10.31 -15.29
C ALA A 325 7.61 -11.50 -14.64
N ALA A 326 7.52 -12.65 -15.30
CA ALA A 326 7.71 -13.96 -14.69
C ALA A 326 9.06 -14.61 -15.00
N GLY A 327 9.91 -14.00 -15.82
CA GLY A 327 11.19 -14.58 -16.21
C GLY A 327 11.04 -16.01 -16.73
N LYS A 328 11.82 -16.93 -16.21
CA LYS A 328 11.78 -18.36 -16.59
C LYS A 328 10.43 -19.04 -16.36
N GLN A 329 9.59 -18.52 -15.48
CA GLN A 329 8.27 -19.09 -15.18
C GLN A 329 7.17 -18.68 -16.16
N ALA A 330 7.46 -17.78 -17.11
CA ALA A 330 6.46 -17.22 -18.03
C ALA A 330 5.68 -18.32 -18.78
N ARG A 331 6.37 -19.33 -19.29
CA ARG A 331 5.73 -20.46 -20.01
C ARG A 331 4.81 -21.28 -19.09
N ARG A 332 5.25 -21.55 -17.87
CA ARG A 332 4.44 -22.28 -16.87
C ARG A 332 3.18 -21.50 -16.51
N ILE A 333 3.30 -20.20 -16.30
CA ILE A 333 2.17 -19.32 -16.01
C ILE A 333 1.19 -19.27 -17.17
N GLN A 334 1.66 -19.18 -18.42
CA GLN A 334 0.80 -19.25 -19.61
C GLN A 334 -0.02 -20.55 -19.66
N GLN A 335 0.61 -21.70 -19.38
CA GLN A 335 -0.08 -22.99 -19.33
C GLN A 335 -1.16 -23.00 -18.23
N LEU A 336 -0.85 -22.50 -17.03
CA LEU A 336 -1.80 -22.43 -15.92
C LEU A 336 -2.97 -21.48 -16.25
N GLN A 337 -2.70 -20.33 -16.88
CA GLN A 337 -3.73 -19.40 -17.32
C GLN A 337 -4.65 -20.01 -18.38
N LEU A 338 -4.08 -20.73 -19.35
CA LEU A 338 -4.85 -21.43 -20.37
C LEU A 338 -5.85 -22.42 -19.79
N MET A 339 -5.45 -23.12 -18.69
CA MET A 339 -6.29 -24.11 -18.01
C MET A 339 -7.31 -23.48 -17.03
N SER A 340 -7.17 -22.21 -16.66
CA SER A 340 -8.05 -21.55 -15.66
C SER A 340 -9.01 -20.56 -16.30
N THR A 341 -8.49 -19.44 -16.78
CA THR A 341 -9.28 -18.31 -17.31
C THR A 341 -9.21 -18.20 -18.83
N LEU A 342 -8.37 -18.99 -19.47
CA LEU A 342 -8.04 -18.97 -20.90
C LEU A 342 -7.27 -17.71 -21.29
N SER A 343 -7.89 -16.53 -21.11
CA SER A 343 -7.29 -15.21 -21.39
C SER A 343 -8.06 -14.10 -20.71
N THR A 344 -7.60 -12.89 -20.81
CA THR A 344 -8.33 -11.69 -20.36
C THR A 344 -8.90 -10.91 -21.56
N SER A 345 -9.85 -10.00 -21.26
CA SER A 345 -10.63 -9.26 -22.26
C SER A 345 -9.77 -8.57 -23.34
N SER A 346 -9.90 -9.00 -24.59
CA SER A 346 -9.19 -8.42 -25.75
C SER A 346 -9.49 -6.94 -25.95
N PRO A 347 -10.75 -6.48 -25.96
CA PRO A 347 -11.06 -5.06 -26.15
C PRO A 347 -10.41 -4.17 -25.09
N MET A 348 -10.32 -4.65 -23.85
CA MET A 348 -9.72 -3.89 -22.76
C MET A 348 -8.19 -3.81 -22.89
N GLN A 349 -7.53 -4.87 -23.36
CA GLN A 349 -6.11 -4.86 -23.66
C GLN A 349 -5.80 -3.85 -24.78
N LEU A 350 -6.54 -3.88 -25.88
CA LEU A 350 -6.39 -2.97 -27.00
C LEU A 350 -6.67 -1.51 -26.63
N ALA A 351 -7.70 -1.25 -25.82
CA ALA A 351 -7.99 0.10 -25.33
C ALA A 351 -6.86 0.64 -24.44
N LEU A 352 -6.20 -0.22 -23.66
CA LEU A 352 -5.01 0.18 -22.91
C LEU A 352 -3.82 0.46 -23.81
N VAL A 353 -3.59 -0.32 -24.88
CA VAL A 353 -2.56 -0.03 -25.88
C VAL A 353 -2.75 1.35 -26.45
N ASP A 354 -3.96 1.67 -26.95
CA ASP A 354 -4.29 2.99 -27.49
C ASP A 354 -4.06 4.11 -26.46
N TYR A 355 -4.53 3.92 -25.22
CA TYR A 355 -4.36 4.91 -24.16
C TYR A 355 -2.90 5.12 -23.76
N LEU A 356 -2.11 4.04 -23.61
CA LEU A 356 -0.70 4.06 -23.21
C LEU A 356 0.22 4.60 -24.32
N SER A 357 -0.18 4.52 -25.59
CA SER A 357 0.56 5.09 -26.73
C SER A 357 0.66 6.61 -26.64
N THR A 358 -0.19 7.24 -25.85
CA THR A 358 -0.25 8.69 -25.64
C THR A 358 0.53 9.10 -24.36
N LYS A 359 0.98 10.36 -24.28
CA LYS A 359 1.58 10.93 -23.06
C LYS A 359 0.57 11.17 -21.93
N ARG A 360 -0.69 10.80 -22.11
CA ARG A 360 -1.79 11.07 -21.17
C ARG A 360 -1.66 10.26 -19.88
N TYR A 361 -1.13 9.04 -19.95
CA TYR A 361 -0.98 8.17 -18.80
C TYR A 361 -0.07 8.79 -17.71
N ASP A 362 1.11 9.28 -18.08
CA ASP A 362 2.03 9.87 -17.10
C ASP A 362 1.51 11.21 -16.53
N ALA A 363 0.77 11.97 -17.35
CA ALA A 363 0.09 13.18 -16.86
C ALA A 363 -1.04 12.82 -15.87
N HIS A 364 -1.78 11.75 -16.14
CA HIS A 364 -2.79 11.22 -15.23
C HIS A 364 -2.16 10.76 -13.91
N LEU A 365 -1.07 10.00 -13.94
CA LEU A 365 -0.38 9.52 -12.73
C LEU A 365 0.12 10.67 -11.85
N ARG A 366 0.69 11.74 -12.45
CA ARG A 366 1.11 12.92 -11.68
C ARG A 366 -0.06 13.60 -10.98
N ARG A 367 -1.21 13.73 -11.67
CA ARG A 367 -2.43 14.30 -11.08
C ARG A 367 -2.98 13.40 -9.98
N LEU A 368 -3.05 12.09 -10.22
CA LEU A 368 -3.54 11.10 -9.27
C LEU A 368 -2.73 11.13 -7.97
N ARG A 369 -1.39 11.06 -8.06
CA ARG A 369 -0.50 11.13 -6.89
C ARG A 369 -0.71 12.38 -6.06
N ARG A 370 -0.80 13.55 -6.71
CA ARG A 370 -1.06 14.83 -6.02
C ARG A 370 -2.39 14.79 -5.27
N GLN A 371 -3.47 14.36 -5.93
CA GLN A 371 -4.80 14.29 -5.31
C GLN A 371 -4.85 13.28 -4.16
N LEU A 372 -4.19 12.12 -4.28
CA LEU A 372 -4.11 11.13 -3.22
C LEU A 372 -3.30 11.66 -2.02
N ALA A 373 -2.19 12.33 -2.26
CA ALA A 373 -1.40 12.95 -1.18
C ALA A 373 -2.19 14.03 -0.43
N GLU A 374 -2.89 14.91 -1.16
CA GLU A 374 -3.75 15.95 -0.58
C GLU A 374 -4.87 15.34 0.28
N ARG A 375 -5.59 14.34 -0.24
CA ARG A 375 -6.66 13.65 0.49
C ARG A 375 -6.14 12.90 1.72
N LYS A 376 -4.99 12.25 1.61
CA LYS A 376 -4.36 11.55 2.73
C LYS A 376 -3.99 12.52 3.85
N GLN A 377 -3.46 13.69 3.50
CA GLN A 377 -3.13 14.73 4.46
C GLN A 377 -4.39 15.29 5.16
N GLN A 378 -5.47 15.53 4.41
CA GLN A 378 -6.74 16.00 4.97
C GLN A 378 -7.33 14.97 5.95
N ALA A 379 -7.38 13.70 5.54
CA ALA A 379 -7.86 12.61 6.37
C ALA A 379 -7.03 12.46 7.65
N TRP A 380 -5.71 12.50 7.52
CA TRP A 380 -4.80 12.40 8.66
C TRP A 380 -5.01 13.54 9.67
N GLN A 381 -5.15 14.78 9.22
CA GLN A 381 -5.44 15.91 10.09
C GLN A 381 -6.79 15.77 10.80
N ALA A 382 -7.83 15.29 10.10
CA ALA A 382 -9.13 15.06 10.71
C ALA A 382 -9.09 13.96 11.78
N LEU A 383 -8.38 12.86 11.50
CA LEU A 383 -8.17 11.80 12.50
C LEU A 383 -7.48 12.35 13.75
N LEU A 384 -6.42 13.15 13.61
CA LEU A 384 -5.73 13.76 14.75
C LEU A 384 -6.62 14.73 15.55
N ARG A 385 -7.58 15.41 14.89
CA ARG A 385 -8.50 16.34 15.59
C ARG A 385 -9.59 15.63 16.38
N HIS A 386 -10.09 14.52 15.88
CA HIS A 386 -11.34 13.94 16.37
C HIS A 386 -11.15 12.64 17.13
N LEU A 387 -10.08 11.88 16.89
CA LEU A 387 -9.81 10.66 17.65
C LEU A 387 -9.27 10.97 19.06
N PRO A 388 -9.43 10.05 20.01
CA PRO A 388 -8.78 10.16 21.31
C PRO A 388 -7.26 10.31 21.20
N PRO A 389 -6.59 11.05 22.09
CA PRO A 389 -5.15 11.30 22.01
C PRO A 389 -4.28 10.03 22.17
N GLU A 390 -4.85 8.96 22.71
CA GLU A 390 -4.19 7.67 22.88
C GLU A 390 -4.13 6.87 21.56
N VAL A 391 -4.94 7.25 20.56
CA VAL A 391 -4.93 6.61 19.25
C VAL A 391 -3.69 7.02 18.46
N ILE A 392 -3.01 6.05 17.89
CA ILE A 392 -1.83 6.27 17.09
C ILE A 392 -2.16 6.10 15.60
N VAL A 393 -1.90 7.13 14.80
CA VAL A 393 -2.12 7.09 13.35
C VAL A 393 -0.77 7.01 12.65
N HIS A 394 -0.45 5.83 12.10
CA HIS A 394 0.76 5.62 11.31
C HIS A 394 0.57 6.19 9.91
N HIS A 395 1.47 7.08 9.52
CA HIS A 395 1.49 7.74 8.21
C HIS A 395 2.63 7.21 7.34
N SER A 396 2.39 7.06 6.05
CA SER A 396 3.38 6.65 5.05
C SER A 396 3.35 7.57 3.82
N ASP A 397 4.47 7.64 3.08
CA ASP A 397 4.64 8.51 1.91
C ASP A 397 4.25 7.82 0.59
N SER A 398 3.36 6.84 0.66
CA SER A 398 2.85 6.13 -0.50
C SER A 398 1.44 5.60 -0.29
N GLY A 399 0.76 5.25 -1.37
CA GLY A 399 -0.57 4.67 -1.32
C GLY A 399 -1.61 5.62 -0.71
N TYR A 400 -2.70 5.04 -0.27
CA TYR A 400 -3.84 5.78 0.28
C TYR A 400 -4.42 5.13 1.54
N PHE A 401 -3.60 4.37 2.27
CA PHE A 401 -3.98 3.82 3.56
C PHE A 401 -3.28 4.53 4.70
N LEU A 402 -3.98 4.64 5.81
CA LEU A 402 -3.45 4.92 7.12
C LEU A 402 -3.69 3.68 7.99
N TRP A 403 -2.72 3.35 8.82
CA TRP A 403 -2.82 2.28 9.80
C TRP A 403 -3.01 2.90 11.17
N ILE A 404 -4.10 2.57 11.84
CA ILE A 404 -4.54 3.20 13.08
C ILE A 404 -4.44 2.16 14.19
N GLU A 405 -3.70 2.49 15.24
CA GLU A 405 -3.61 1.72 16.47
C GLU A 405 -4.58 2.31 17.50
N LEU A 406 -5.52 1.52 17.94
CA LEU A 406 -6.47 1.88 18.96
C LEU A 406 -5.84 1.74 20.36
N PRO A 407 -6.37 2.43 21.39
CA PRO A 407 -5.90 2.30 22.76
C PRO A 407 -6.02 0.87 23.29
N GLU A 408 -5.25 0.55 24.32
CA GLU A 408 -5.32 -0.73 25.02
C GLU A 408 -6.74 -1.01 25.53
N GLY A 409 -7.26 -2.20 25.28
CA GLY A 409 -8.63 -2.61 25.62
C GLY A 409 -9.66 -2.37 24.52
N ALA A 410 -9.33 -1.63 23.45
CA ALA A 410 -10.23 -1.42 22.33
C ALA A 410 -10.11 -2.58 21.30
N ASP A 411 -11.28 -3.07 20.85
CA ASP A 411 -11.40 -4.09 19.82
C ASP A 411 -11.86 -3.49 18.48
N ALA A 412 -11.04 -3.62 17.44
CA ALA A 412 -11.33 -3.04 16.13
C ALA A 412 -12.49 -3.75 15.41
N SER A 413 -12.76 -5.02 15.69
CA SER A 413 -13.90 -5.74 15.11
C SER A 413 -15.21 -5.26 15.71
N ALA A 414 -15.28 -5.10 17.04
CA ALA A 414 -16.43 -4.51 17.72
C ALA A 414 -16.65 -3.05 17.28
N LEU A 415 -15.57 -2.26 17.15
CA LEU A 415 -15.64 -0.90 16.62
C LEU A 415 -16.19 -0.90 15.19
N SER A 416 -15.74 -1.82 14.33
CA SER A 416 -16.22 -1.94 12.95
C SER A 416 -17.73 -2.22 12.88
N ALA A 417 -18.25 -3.13 13.71
CA ALA A 417 -19.67 -3.44 13.77
C ALA A 417 -20.50 -2.21 14.18
N ARG A 418 -20.06 -1.44 15.18
CA ARG A 418 -20.71 -0.19 15.63
C ARG A 418 -20.61 0.92 14.58
N ALA A 419 -19.47 1.04 13.92
CA ALA A 419 -19.25 2.00 12.84
C ALA A 419 -20.18 1.73 11.65
N LEU A 420 -20.38 0.46 11.27
CA LEU A 420 -21.32 0.05 10.21
C LEU A 420 -22.75 0.50 10.51
N ALA A 421 -23.21 0.40 11.77
CA ALA A 421 -24.53 0.91 12.20
C ALA A 421 -24.64 2.45 12.07
N SER A 422 -23.52 3.16 12.02
CA SER A 422 -23.41 4.60 11.78
C SER A 422 -23.07 4.95 10.31
N HIS A 423 -23.24 4.01 9.38
CA HIS A 423 -22.89 4.14 7.96
C HIS A 423 -21.41 4.46 7.70
N ILE A 424 -20.51 3.95 8.54
CA ILE A 424 -19.07 4.09 8.41
C ILE A 424 -18.46 2.69 8.30
N SER A 425 -17.74 2.40 7.21
CA SER A 425 -17.01 1.15 7.07
C SER A 425 -15.52 1.37 7.38
N ILE A 426 -14.94 0.53 8.22
CA ILE A 426 -13.50 0.48 8.50
C ILE A 426 -13.02 -0.97 8.35
N ALA A 427 -11.72 -1.17 8.10
CA ALA A 427 -11.16 -2.51 7.92
C ALA A 427 -10.35 -2.92 9.16
N PRO A 428 -10.89 -3.80 10.04
CA PRO A 428 -10.19 -4.23 11.25
C PRO A 428 -8.89 -4.98 10.94
N GLY A 429 -7.90 -4.84 11.82
CA GLY A 429 -6.59 -5.47 11.66
C GLY A 429 -6.62 -6.99 11.59
N LYS A 430 -7.61 -7.63 12.21
CA LYS A 430 -7.85 -9.07 12.14
C LYS A 430 -7.98 -9.59 10.69
N MET A 431 -8.42 -8.75 9.73
CA MET A 431 -8.49 -9.13 8.30
C MET A 431 -7.13 -9.40 7.67
N PHE A 432 -6.04 -8.94 8.28
CA PHE A 432 -4.71 -8.89 7.67
C PHE A 432 -3.71 -9.85 8.35
N SER A 433 -4.19 -10.73 9.21
CA SER A 433 -3.34 -11.68 9.93
C SER A 433 -4.06 -12.99 10.18
N THR A 434 -3.29 -14.06 10.28
CA THR A 434 -3.76 -15.37 10.78
C THR A 434 -3.74 -15.47 12.30
N SER A 435 -3.16 -14.47 12.99
CA SER A 435 -3.05 -14.42 14.44
C SER A 435 -3.89 -13.29 15.03
N ASP A 436 -4.21 -13.36 16.33
CA ASP A 436 -4.96 -12.32 17.04
C ASP A 436 -4.09 -11.10 17.44
N SER A 437 -2.92 -10.92 16.82
CA SER A 437 -1.97 -9.86 17.19
C SER A 437 -2.38 -8.44 16.76
N TRP A 438 -3.38 -8.29 15.88
CA TRP A 438 -3.78 -7.01 15.30
C TRP A 438 -5.23 -6.62 15.60
N THR A 439 -5.78 -7.13 16.70
CA THR A 439 -7.19 -6.90 17.10
C THR A 439 -7.51 -5.45 17.46
N SER A 440 -6.51 -4.66 17.87
CA SER A 440 -6.65 -3.23 18.18
C SER A 440 -6.25 -2.31 17.02
N PHE A 441 -6.16 -2.81 15.80
CA PHE A 441 -5.72 -2.03 14.65
C PHE A 441 -6.81 -1.89 13.58
N VAL A 442 -6.74 -0.79 12.82
CA VAL A 442 -7.67 -0.47 11.73
C VAL A 442 -6.91 0.04 10.52
N ARG A 443 -7.18 -0.51 9.34
CA ARG A 443 -6.79 0.14 8.08
C ARG A 443 -7.88 1.13 7.65
N PHE A 444 -7.45 2.35 7.36
CA PHE A 444 -8.32 3.44 6.95
C PHE A 444 -7.95 3.91 5.52
N ASN A 445 -8.92 3.92 4.60
CA ASN A 445 -8.72 4.38 3.23
C ASN A 445 -8.99 5.89 3.13
N THR A 446 -8.02 6.61 2.60
CA THR A 446 -8.05 8.08 2.43
C THR A 446 -8.28 8.53 0.99
N ALA A 447 -8.45 7.61 0.03
CA ALA A 447 -8.51 7.93 -1.40
C ALA A 447 -9.85 8.49 -1.88
N TRP A 448 -10.86 8.51 -1.03
CA TRP A 448 -12.18 9.07 -1.35
C TRP A 448 -12.18 10.59 -1.18
N GLY A 449 -13.18 11.27 -1.78
CA GLY A 449 -13.34 12.72 -1.62
C GLY A 449 -13.41 13.10 -0.15
N TRP A 450 -12.86 14.26 0.21
CA TRP A 450 -12.89 14.75 1.57
C TRP A 450 -13.77 15.99 1.67
N GLY A 451 -14.73 15.99 2.57
CA GLY A 451 -15.67 17.06 2.83
C GLY A 451 -16.29 16.96 4.21
N GLU A 452 -17.38 17.71 4.43
CA GLU A 452 -18.05 17.76 5.73
C GLU A 452 -18.58 16.38 6.17
N ARG A 453 -19.06 15.58 5.24
CA ARG A 453 -19.57 14.22 5.51
C ARG A 453 -18.49 13.29 6.03
N GLU A 454 -17.32 13.31 5.43
CA GLU A 454 -16.16 12.52 5.85
C GLU A 454 -15.62 13.01 7.19
N GLU A 455 -15.59 14.32 7.41
CA GLU A 455 -15.21 14.94 8.69
C GLU A 455 -16.15 14.52 9.82
N GLN A 456 -17.48 14.56 9.60
CA GLN A 456 -18.46 14.08 10.59
C GLN A 456 -18.34 12.57 10.83
N GLY A 457 -18.04 11.79 9.81
CA GLY A 457 -17.78 10.36 9.94
C GLY A 457 -16.59 10.06 10.85
N VAL A 458 -15.47 10.79 10.70
CA VAL A 458 -14.30 10.65 11.57
C VAL A 458 -14.60 11.12 12.99
N LYS A 459 -15.36 12.21 13.17
CA LYS A 459 -15.81 12.65 14.49
C LYS A 459 -16.64 11.56 15.17
N ARG A 460 -17.61 10.97 14.46
CA ARG A 460 -18.41 9.86 15.01
C ARG A 460 -17.57 8.64 15.36
N LEU A 461 -16.57 8.31 14.53
CA LEU A 461 -15.63 7.23 14.83
C LEU A 461 -14.87 7.50 16.14
N GLY A 462 -14.43 8.74 16.38
CA GLY A 462 -13.80 9.14 17.64
C GLY A 462 -14.72 8.99 18.85
N GLU A 463 -16.01 9.32 18.70
CA GLU A 463 -17.02 9.10 19.76
C GLU A 463 -17.19 7.61 20.07
N LEU A 464 -17.31 6.76 19.03
CA LEU A 464 -17.44 5.32 19.17
C LEU A 464 -16.23 4.68 19.88
N ILE A 465 -15.01 5.18 19.62
CA ILE A 465 -13.81 4.73 20.32
C ILE A 465 -13.89 5.11 21.81
N ARG A 466 -14.26 6.35 22.15
CA ARG A 466 -14.42 6.79 23.55
C ARG A 466 -15.48 5.97 24.29
N GLU A 467 -16.61 5.70 23.63
CA GLU A 467 -17.69 4.87 24.19
C GLU A 467 -17.26 3.42 24.44
N GLN A 468 -16.25 2.92 23.72
CA GLN A 468 -15.72 1.57 23.93
C GLN A 468 -14.72 1.51 25.10
N LEU A 469 -14.08 2.64 25.42
CA LEU A 469 -13.10 2.76 26.50
C LEU A 469 -13.73 3.14 27.86
N ALA A 470 -14.99 3.62 27.84
CA ALA A 470 -15.75 4.00 29.02
C ALA A 470 -16.40 2.78 29.69
#